data_84fa80ba8796841377c88138df4c8fc7
#
_entry.id   84fa80ba8796841377c88138df4c8fc7
#
_cell.length_a   1.000
_cell.length_b   1.000
_cell.length_c   1.000
_cell.angle_alpha   90.00
_cell.angle_beta   90.00
_cell.angle_gamma   90.00
#
_symmetry.space_group_name_H-M   'P 1'
#
loop_
_entity.id
_entity.type
_entity.pdbx_description
1 polymer ?
#
loop_
_entity_poly.entity_id
_entity_poly.type
_entity_poly.pdbx_seq_one_letter_code
_entity_poly.pdbx_strand_id
1 'polypeptide(L)'
;MAFCPLDYRYGCQDFKHIWSEVGRHERQLEVERALIWAHMQLGRVSESDYHIIKSIANSTSVTKERVSEIEAETRHDIMALTKAMAEAAGEAGWCIHLGATSNDIVDTAVALQLRDSIILLREQLCLLIGVCADIAE
;
A
#
# COMPACT_ATOMS: atom_id res chain seq x y z
N MET A 1 15.33 10.14 8.74
CA MET A 1 16.80 10.29 8.60
C MET A 1 17.38 8.89 8.49
N ALA A 2 18.04 8.54 7.39
CA ALA A 2 18.63 7.21 7.21
C ALA A 2 19.92 7.13 8.08
N PHE A 3 19.95 6.16 8.98
CA PHE A 3 21.09 5.96 9.87
C PHE A 3 22.12 4.96 9.32
N CYS A 4 21.75 4.18 8.29
CA CYS A 4 22.62 3.18 7.70
C CYS A 4 23.22 3.73 6.38
N PRO A 5 24.56 3.70 6.20
CA PRO A 5 25.19 4.10 4.95
C PRO A 5 24.69 3.31 3.72
N LEU A 6 24.18 2.11 3.92
CA LEU A 6 23.59 1.31 2.84
C LEU A 6 22.31 1.93 2.29
N ASP A 7 21.55 2.68 3.11
CA ASP A 7 20.26 3.26 2.71
C ASP A 7 20.39 4.34 1.62
N TYR A 8 21.55 5.05 1.55
CA TYR A 8 21.75 6.10 0.55
C TYR A 8 22.87 5.80 -0.45
N ARG A 9 23.75 4.83 -0.17
CA ARG A 9 24.88 4.48 -1.06
C ARG A 9 24.58 3.34 -2.01
N TYR A 10 23.74 2.40 -1.63
CA TYR A 10 23.52 1.14 -2.36
C TYR A 10 22.04 0.89 -2.57
N GLY A 11 21.73 -0.02 -3.51
CA GLY A 11 20.38 -0.39 -3.89
C GLY A 11 19.74 0.55 -4.90
N CYS A 12 18.69 0.08 -5.59
CA CYS A 12 17.93 0.89 -6.52
C CYS A 12 16.79 1.63 -5.81
N GLN A 13 16.36 2.76 -6.39
CA GLN A 13 15.32 3.61 -5.80
C GLN A 13 13.95 2.91 -5.80
N ASP A 14 13.65 2.13 -6.83
CA ASP A 14 12.37 1.41 -6.93
C ASP A 14 12.23 0.39 -5.79
N PHE A 15 13.31 -0.35 -5.47
CA PHE A 15 13.30 -1.28 -4.35
C PHE A 15 13.15 -0.57 -3.00
N LYS A 16 13.80 0.60 -2.84
CA LYS A 16 13.66 1.42 -1.64
C LYS A 16 12.25 1.98 -1.50
N HIS A 17 11.61 2.37 -2.61
CA HIS A 17 10.23 2.85 -2.59
C HIS A 17 9.26 1.76 -2.13
N ILE A 18 9.37 0.53 -2.67
CA ILE A 18 8.54 -0.61 -2.28
C ILE A 18 8.52 -0.79 -0.74
N TRP A 19 9.68 -0.68 -0.08
CA TRP A 19 9.83 -0.90 1.36
C TRP A 19 9.83 0.39 2.19
N SER A 20 9.57 1.52 1.56
CA SER A 20 9.40 2.78 2.29
C SER A 20 8.07 2.81 3.04
N GLU A 21 7.97 3.73 3.98
CA GLU A 21 6.71 4.02 4.66
C GLU A 21 5.60 4.48 3.69
N VAL A 22 5.98 5.21 2.63
CA VAL A 22 5.05 5.64 1.58
C VAL A 22 4.57 4.43 0.79
N GLY A 23 5.48 3.57 0.34
CA GLY A 23 5.12 2.35 -0.39
C GLY A 23 4.22 1.42 0.43
N ARG A 24 4.50 1.24 1.74
CA ARG A 24 3.62 0.49 2.64
C ARG A 24 2.22 1.11 2.73
N HIS A 25 2.15 2.40 2.93
CA HIS A 25 0.88 3.14 3.00
C HIS A 25 0.05 2.97 1.73
N GLU A 26 0.66 3.11 0.56
CA GLU A 26 0.01 2.90 -0.73
C GLU A 26 -0.56 1.49 -0.88
N ARG A 27 0.18 0.44 -0.46
CA ARG A 27 -0.31 -0.94 -0.49
C ARG A 27 -1.46 -1.19 0.48
N GLN A 28 -1.44 -0.59 1.67
CA GLN A 28 -2.57 -0.67 2.61
C GLN A 28 -3.84 -0.03 2.03
N LEU A 29 -3.73 1.15 1.40
CA LEU A 29 -4.85 1.80 0.70
C LEU A 29 -5.38 0.95 -0.47
N GLU A 30 -4.48 0.27 -1.20
CA GLU A 30 -4.86 -0.65 -2.29
C GLU A 30 -5.66 -1.84 -1.76
N VAL A 31 -5.26 -2.42 -0.63
CA VAL A 31 -5.96 -3.56 0.00
C VAL A 31 -7.35 -3.14 0.47
N GLU A 32 -7.48 -2.01 1.16
CA GLU A 32 -8.78 -1.48 1.59
C GLU A 32 -9.70 -1.24 0.38
N ARG A 33 -9.20 -0.64 -0.67
CA ARG A 33 -9.96 -0.46 -1.91
C ARG A 33 -10.42 -1.78 -2.53
N ALA A 34 -9.56 -2.80 -2.52
CA ALA A 34 -9.89 -4.12 -3.03
C ALA A 34 -10.95 -4.83 -2.17
N LEU A 35 -10.89 -4.66 -0.85
CA LEU A 35 -11.89 -5.15 0.07
C LEU A 35 -13.28 -4.56 -0.23
N ILE A 36 -13.37 -3.25 -0.40
CA ILE A 36 -14.63 -2.57 -0.73
C ILE A 36 -15.14 -2.99 -2.11
N TRP A 37 -14.25 -3.16 -3.09
CA TRP A 37 -14.63 -3.71 -4.40
C TRP A 37 -15.26 -5.10 -4.27
N ALA A 38 -14.70 -5.99 -3.44
CA ALA A 38 -15.25 -7.32 -3.21
C ALA A 38 -16.64 -7.24 -2.56
N HIS A 39 -16.84 -6.36 -1.59
CA HIS A 39 -18.15 -6.13 -0.98
C HIS A 39 -19.16 -5.58 -1.98
N MET A 40 -18.75 -4.69 -2.88
CA MET A 40 -19.61 -4.20 -3.96
C MET A 40 -20.04 -5.35 -4.90
N GLN A 41 -19.10 -6.23 -5.30
CA GLN A 41 -19.45 -7.40 -6.13
C GLN A 41 -20.46 -8.35 -5.45
N LEU A 42 -20.45 -8.40 -4.12
CA LEU A 42 -21.40 -9.17 -3.32
C LEU A 42 -22.72 -8.42 -3.05
N GLY A 43 -22.89 -7.21 -3.58
CA GLY A 43 -24.08 -6.38 -3.37
C GLY A 43 -24.23 -5.83 -1.94
N ARG A 44 -23.16 -5.83 -1.14
CA ARG A 44 -23.14 -5.32 0.25
C ARG A 44 -22.82 -3.82 0.32
N VAL A 45 -22.14 -3.29 -0.67
CA VAL A 45 -21.78 -1.89 -0.83
C VAL A 45 -22.30 -1.41 -2.17
N SER A 46 -22.82 -0.18 -2.24
CA SER A 46 -23.31 0.39 -3.48
C SER A 46 -22.16 0.70 -4.44
N GLU A 47 -22.45 0.70 -5.74
CA GLU A 47 -21.48 1.09 -6.76
C GLU A 47 -21.03 2.54 -6.60
N SER A 48 -21.94 3.43 -6.18
CA SER A 48 -21.64 4.83 -5.89
C SER A 48 -20.63 4.98 -4.75
N ASP A 49 -20.83 4.26 -3.63
CA ASP A 49 -19.89 4.31 -2.49
C ASP A 49 -18.52 3.76 -2.88
N TYR A 50 -18.49 2.63 -3.63
CA TYR A 50 -17.22 2.12 -4.16
C TYR A 50 -16.48 3.14 -5.03
N HIS A 51 -17.17 3.84 -5.92
CA HIS A 51 -16.53 4.86 -6.76
C HIS A 51 -15.95 6.02 -5.94
N ILE A 52 -16.62 6.44 -4.87
CA ILE A 52 -16.08 7.43 -3.93
C ILE A 52 -14.80 6.88 -3.29
N ILE A 53 -14.87 5.69 -2.68
CA ILE A 53 -13.70 5.07 -2.04
C ILE A 53 -12.54 4.90 -3.02
N LYS A 54 -12.81 4.42 -4.23
CA LYS A 54 -11.80 4.26 -5.29
C LYS A 54 -11.10 5.59 -5.62
N SER A 55 -11.81 6.70 -5.61
CA SER A 55 -11.25 8.02 -5.91
C SER A 55 -10.34 8.56 -4.81
N ILE A 56 -10.64 8.24 -3.54
CA ILE A 56 -9.89 8.75 -2.37
C ILE A 56 -8.81 7.79 -1.88
N ALA A 57 -8.82 6.52 -2.27
CA ALA A 57 -7.86 5.53 -1.82
C ALA A 57 -6.48 5.73 -2.49
N ASN A 58 -5.86 6.86 -2.21
CA ASN A 58 -4.54 7.26 -2.68
C ASN A 58 -3.85 8.15 -1.65
N SER A 59 -2.52 8.23 -1.70
CA SER A 59 -1.69 8.97 -0.75
C SER A 59 -1.87 10.50 -0.79
N THR A 60 -2.53 11.04 -1.81
CA THR A 60 -2.85 12.47 -1.90
C THR A 60 -4.11 12.81 -1.08
N SER A 61 -5.12 11.95 -1.14
CA SER A 61 -6.39 12.15 -0.44
C SER A 61 -6.32 11.68 1.01
N VAL A 62 -5.59 10.58 1.26
CA VAL A 62 -5.35 10.01 2.59
C VAL A 62 -3.85 10.16 2.89
N THR A 63 -3.49 11.32 3.43
CA THR A 63 -2.07 11.65 3.65
C THR A 63 -1.50 10.93 4.86
N LYS A 64 -0.19 10.62 4.81
CA LYS A 64 0.51 10.03 5.95
C LYS A 64 0.48 10.92 7.19
N GLU A 65 0.56 12.22 7.00
CA GLU A 65 0.50 13.21 8.06
C GLU A 65 -0.83 13.08 8.82
N ARG A 66 -1.96 13.02 8.10
CA ARG A 66 -3.27 12.86 8.73
C ARG A 66 -3.41 11.52 9.45
N VAL A 67 -2.92 10.44 8.85
CA VAL A 67 -2.89 9.11 9.51
C VAL A 67 -2.06 9.16 10.79
N SER A 68 -0.87 9.79 10.77
CA SER A 68 -0.01 9.91 11.94
C SER A 68 -0.63 10.75 13.06
N GLU A 69 -1.37 11.82 12.73
CA GLU A 69 -2.12 12.60 13.72
C GLU A 69 -3.17 11.74 14.44
N ILE A 70 -3.95 10.97 13.67
CA ILE A 70 -4.98 10.08 14.23
C ILE A 70 -4.33 8.92 15.02
N GLU A 71 -3.20 8.39 14.55
CA GLU A 71 -2.46 7.33 15.22
C GLU A 71 -1.92 7.78 16.58
N ALA A 72 -1.47 9.02 16.69
CA ALA A 72 -1.01 9.57 17.96
C ALA A 72 -2.11 9.54 19.06
N GLU A 73 -3.38 9.64 18.66
CA GLU A 73 -4.54 9.56 19.55
C GLU A 73 -4.99 8.11 19.78
N THR A 74 -5.10 7.32 18.69
CA THR A 74 -5.68 5.97 18.72
C THR A 74 -4.68 4.92 19.17
N ARG A 75 -3.38 5.18 19.00
CA ARG A 75 -2.27 4.24 19.22
C ARG A 75 -2.43 2.91 18.45
N HIS A 76 -3.03 3.01 17.26
CA HIS A 76 -3.30 1.85 16.41
C HIS A 76 -3.26 2.28 14.94
N ASP A 77 -2.30 1.75 14.19
CA ASP A 77 -1.97 2.14 12.81
C ASP A 77 -3.13 1.93 11.83
N ILE A 78 -3.68 0.73 11.74
CA ILE A 78 -4.77 0.43 10.79
C ILE A 78 -6.06 1.15 11.18
N MET A 79 -6.35 1.32 12.46
CA MET A 79 -7.49 2.14 12.89
C MET A 79 -7.31 3.60 12.46
N ALA A 80 -6.10 4.14 12.53
CA ALA A 80 -5.79 5.48 12.07
C ALA A 80 -5.97 5.62 10.55
N LEU A 81 -5.46 4.64 9.78
CA LEU A 81 -5.63 4.59 8.34
C LEU A 81 -7.10 4.59 7.94
N THR A 82 -7.89 3.67 8.52
CA THR A 82 -9.33 3.52 8.19
C THR A 82 -10.15 4.74 8.59
N LYS A 83 -9.81 5.41 9.72
CA LYS A 83 -10.42 6.69 10.10
C LYS A 83 -10.08 7.81 9.12
N ALA A 84 -8.82 7.95 8.72
CA ALA A 84 -8.41 8.94 7.72
C ALA A 84 -9.11 8.72 6.37
N MET A 85 -9.24 7.45 5.94
CA MET A 85 -10.01 7.09 4.75
C MET A 85 -11.49 7.44 4.90
N ALA A 86 -12.10 7.16 6.06
CA ALA A 86 -13.50 7.47 6.32
C ALA A 86 -13.76 8.99 6.32
N GLU A 87 -12.86 9.78 6.90
CA GLU A 87 -12.92 11.26 6.82
C GLU A 87 -12.91 11.73 5.37
N ALA A 88 -12.00 11.19 4.53
CA ALA A 88 -11.90 11.57 3.13
C ALA A 88 -13.11 11.11 2.28
N ALA A 89 -13.74 9.99 2.65
CA ALA A 89 -14.88 9.42 1.94
C ALA A 89 -16.24 10.05 2.35
N GLY A 90 -16.29 10.76 3.49
CA GLY A 90 -17.54 11.32 4.00
C GLY A 90 -18.59 10.24 4.28
N GLU A 91 -19.79 10.38 3.72
CA GLU A 91 -20.88 9.42 3.95
C GLU A 91 -20.56 7.99 3.49
N ALA A 92 -19.73 7.80 2.46
CA ALA A 92 -19.31 6.49 2.00
C ALA A 92 -18.33 5.79 2.95
N GLY A 93 -17.79 6.51 3.94
CA GLY A 93 -16.79 5.99 4.89
C GLY A 93 -17.28 4.82 5.76
N TRP A 94 -18.60 4.61 5.88
CA TRP A 94 -19.19 3.54 6.68
C TRP A 94 -18.75 2.14 6.29
N CYS A 95 -18.41 1.91 5.03
CA CYS A 95 -18.07 0.59 4.50
C CYS A 95 -16.57 0.27 4.57
N ILE A 96 -15.73 1.24 4.96
CA ILE A 96 -14.28 1.03 5.04
C ILE A 96 -13.98 -0.01 6.13
N HIS A 97 -13.06 -0.92 5.83
CA HIS A 97 -12.64 -2.00 6.72
C HIS A 97 -13.76 -2.99 7.12
N LEU A 98 -14.84 -3.05 6.33
CA LEU A 98 -16.02 -3.85 6.65
C LEU A 98 -15.67 -5.35 6.70
N GLY A 99 -15.82 -5.94 7.90
CA GLY A 99 -15.63 -7.37 8.13
C GLY A 99 -14.18 -7.86 8.08
N ALA A 100 -13.20 -6.95 8.03
CA ALA A 100 -11.78 -7.26 8.08
C ALA A 100 -11.17 -7.03 9.48
N THR A 101 -10.00 -7.59 9.70
CA THR A 101 -9.14 -7.25 10.83
C THR A 101 -7.85 -6.59 10.35
N SER A 102 -7.12 -5.93 11.25
CA SER A 102 -5.89 -5.21 10.90
C SER A 102 -4.88 -6.07 10.14
N ASN A 103 -4.71 -7.33 10.52
CA ASN A 103 -3.76 -8.22 9.87
C ASN A 103 -4.18 -8.61 8.44
N ASP A 104 -5.47 -8.62 8.10
CA ASP A 104 -5.91 -8.83 6.72
C ASP A 104 -5.36 -7.74 5.80
N ILE A 105 -5.23 -6.52 6.31
CA ILE A 105 -4.67 -5.39 5.57
C ILE A 105 -3.15 -5.41 5.58
N VAL A 106 -2.53 -5.57 6.76
CA VAL A 106 -1.07 -5.53 6.92
C VAL A 106 -0.39 -6.65 6.16
N ASP A 107 -0.81 -7.90 6.36
CA ASP A 107 -0.17 -9.07 5.76
C ASP A 107 -0.38 -9.10 4.24
N THR A 108 -1.55 -8.68 3.76
CA THR A 108 -1.81 -8.56 2.32
C THR A 108 -0.98 -7.45 1.70
N ALA A 109 -0.82 -6.29 2.36
CA ALA A 109 0.04 -5.21 1.88
C ALA A 109 1.51 -5.67 1.79
N VAL A 110 2.01 -6.40 2.80
CA VAL A 110 3.35 -7.01 2.77
C VAL A 110 3.48 -8.02 1.63
N ALA A 111 2.47 -8.86 1.39
CA ALA A 111 2.47 -9.79 0.26
C ALA A 111 2.57 -9.07 -1.10
N LEU A 112 1.89 -7.93 -1.25
CA LEU A 112 2.01 -7.08 -2.44
C LEU A 112 3.43 -6.49 -2.58
N GLN A 113 4.04 -6.00 -1.50
CA GLN A 113 5.41 -5.50 -1.51
C GLN A 113 6.42 -6.61 -1.87
N LEU A 114 6.23 -7.82 -1.35
CA LEU A 114 7.05 -8.99 -1.72
C LEU A 114 6.90 -9.34 -3.18
N ARG A 115 5.68 -9.39 -3.71
CA ARG A 115 5.41 -9.62 -5.14
C ARG A 115 6.17 -8.63 -6.01
N ASP A 116 6.06 -7.34 -5.72
CA ASP A 116 6.69 -6.29 -6.49
C ASP A 116 8.23 -6.36 -6.40
N SER A 117 8.75 -6.71 -5.23
CA SER A 117 10.18 -6.98 -5.02
C SER A 117 10.69 -8.15 -5.87
N ILE A 118 9.92 -9.24 -5.94
CA ILE A 118 10.28 -10.43 -6.75
C ILE A 118 10.27 -10.09 -8.24
N ILE A 119 9.30 -9.30 -8.70
CA ILE A 119 9.25 -8.85 -10.10
C ILE A 119 10.50 -8.04 -10.44
N LEU A 120 10.85 -7.06 -9.61
CA LEU A 120 12.02 -6.22 -9.82
C LEU A 120 13.32 -7.03 -9.78
N LEU A 121 13.49 -7.94 -8.82
CA LEU A 121 14.65 -8.81 -8.74
C LEU A 121 14.78 -9.72 -9.98
N ARG A 122 13.67 -10.27 -10.46
CA ARG A 122 13.67 -11.08 -11.68
C ARG A 122 14.16 -10.29 -12.89
N GLU A 123 13.70 -9.05 -13.05
CA GLU A 123 14.14 -8.17 -14.13
C GLU A 123 15.66 -7.90 -14.06
N GLN A 124 16.18 -7.59 -12.87
CA GLN A 124 17.61 -7.36 -12.68
C GLN A 124 18.45 -8.61 -12.93
N LEU A 125 17.97 -9.78 -12.53
CA LEU A 125 18.64 -11.05 -12.82
C LEU A 125 18.67 -11.38 -14.32
N CYS A 126 17.58 -11.12 -15.04
CA CYS A 126 17.55 -11.30 -16.49
C CYS A 126 18.58 -10.41 -17.21
N LEU A 127 18.70 -9.14 -16.78
CA LEU A 127 19.71 -8.23 -17.30
C LEU A 127 21.14 -8.75 -17.01
N LEU A 128 21.39 -9.20 -15.79
CA LEU A 128 22.69 -9.74 -15.41
C LEU A 128 23.05 -10.98 -16.23
N ILE A 129 22.10 -11.91 -16.43
CA ILE A 129 22.30 -13.10 -17.27
C ILE A 129 22.67 -12.70 -18.70
N GLY A 130 22.00 -11.69 -19.28
CA GLY A 130 22.34 -11.18 -20.61
C GLY A 130 23.78 -10.68 -20.69
N VAL A 131 24.20 -9.84 -19.76
CA VAL A 131 25.57 -9.32 -19.69
C VAL A 131 26.60 -10.46 -19.54
N CYS A 132 26.31 -11.46 -18.70
CA CYS A 132 27.21 -12.61 -18.55
C CYS A 132 27.31 -13.45 -19.83
N ALA A 133 26.21 -13.62 -20.56
CA ALA A 133 26.20 -14.33 -21.84
C ALA A 133 27.04 -13.59 -22.88
N ASP A 134 26.88 -12.27 -23.01
CA ASP A 134 27.64 -11.43 -23.94
C ASP A 134 29.16 -11.46 -23.67
N ILE A 135 29.56 -11.61 -22.40
CA ILE A 135 30.98 -11.69 -22.01
C ILE A 135 31.56 -13.10 -22.32
N ALA A 136 30.72 -14.14 -22.33
CA ALA A 136 31.11 -15.52 -22.53
C ALA A 136 31.31 -15.89 -24.02
N GLU A 137 30.76 -15.08 -24.94
CA GLU A 137 30.99 -15.18 -26.39
C GLU A 137 32.31 -14.52 -26.83
#